data_9deaf6a20488992fd84b348428c6e23f
#
_entry.id   9deaf6a20488992fd84b348428c6e23f
#
_cell.length_a   1.000
_cell.length_b   1.000
_cell.length_c   1.000
_cell.angle_alpha   90.00
_cell.angle_beta   90.00
_cell.angle_gamma   90.00
#
_symmetry.space_group_name_H-M   'P 1'
#
loop_
_entity.id
_entity.type
_entity.pdbx_description
1 polymer ?
#
loop_
_entity_poly.entity_id
_entity_poly.type
_entity_poly.pdbx_seq_one_letter_code
_entity_poly.pdbx_strand_id
1 'polypeptide(L)'
;MVETSREPEPAERAFWSWLGFWVQFLVLGLCAVLGAFAASKAEAPGNYTAGMLLILGALALGFLRLKQRFDGGPLGWRNFLFVDRMASLTVVIPLFVIIGLAGLFIASAWPYGSLHDGGIALFVASGVMVFLDIKQVFDRINSQ
;
A
#
# COMPACT_ATOMS: atom_id res chain seq x y z
N MET A 1 -21.13 22.69 25.03
CA MET A 1 -19.67 22.68 24.84
C MET A 1 -19.39 22.50 23.36
N VAL A 2 -18.91 23.53 22.71
CA VAL A 2 -18.44 23.41 21.32
C VAL A 2 -17.02 22.84 21.42
N GLU A 3 -16.87 21.55 21.07
CA GLU A 3 -15.57 20.96 20.84
C GLU A 3 -15.00 21.66 19.62
N THR A 4 -14.16 22.67 19.86
CA THR A 4 -13.32 23.22 18.80
C THR A 4 -12.38 22.11 18.37
N SER A 5 -12.74 21.41 17.28
CA SER A 5 -11.80 20.56 16.55
C SER A 5 -10.62 21.47 16.19
N ARG A 6 -9.56 21.39 17.01
CA ARG A 6 -8.28 22.06 16.71
C ARG A 6 -7.82 21.50 15.36
N GLU A 7 -7.88 22.33 14.34
CA GLU A 7 -7.17 22.01 13.11
C GLU A 7 -5.68 21.81 13.47
N PRO A 8 -5.07 20.70 13.09
CA PRO A 8 -3.68 20.44 13.40
C PRO A 8 -2.81 21.57 12.86
N GLU A 9 -1.86 22.03 13.67
CA GLU A 9 -0.93 23.07 13.28
C GLU A 9 -0.19 22.75 11.96
N PRO A 10 0.20 23.74 11.16
CA PRO A 10 0.88 23.51 9.87
C PRO A 10 2.12 22.62 9.99
N ALA A 11 2.86 22.76 11.08
CA ALA A 11 4.05 21.95 11.38
C ALA A 11 3.70 20.48 11.64
N GLU A 12 2.58 20.23 12.34
CA GLU A 12 2.10 18.87 12.61
C GLU A 12 1.64 18.18 11.33
N ARG A 13 0.93 18.88 10.45
CA ARG A 13 0.54 18.36 9.13
C ARG A 13 1.74 18.03 8.26
N ALA A 14 2.78 18.87 8.28
CA ALA A 14 4.02 18.64 7.54
C ALA A 14 4.76 17.39 8.06
N PHE A 15 4.82 17.21 9.39
CA PHE A 15 5.43 16.04 10.02
C PHE A 15 4.70 14.74 9.62
N TRP A 16 3.37 14.69 9.72
CA TRP A 16 2.60 13.51 9.37
C TRP A 16 2.68 13.16 7.88
N SER A 17 2.72 14.15 7.00
CA SER A 17 2.91 13.92 5.56
C SER A 17 4.29 13.37 5.24
N TRP A 18 5.32 13.87 5.91
CA TRP A 18 6.70 13.38 5.78
C TRP A 18 6.84 11.94 6.29
N LEU A 19 6.30 11.67 7.49
CA LEU A 19 6.32 10.34 8.08
C LEU A 19 5.56 9.33 7.20
N GLY A 20 4.37 9.68 6.73
CA GLY A 20 3.56 8.84 5.85
C GLY A 20 4.30 8.47 4.55
N PHE A 21 5.02 9.40 3.95
CA PHE A 21 5.84 9.15 2.77
C PHE A 21 6.93 8.10 3.05
N TRP A 22 7.68 8.27 4.14
CA TRP A 22 8.76 7.35 4.48
C TRP A 22 8.26 5.95 4.84
N VAL A 23 7.13 5.87 5.55
CA VAL A 23 6.48 4.59 5.87
C VAL A 23 6.07 3.85 4.59
N GLN A 24 5.46 4.55 3.62
CA GLN A 24 5.12 3.95 2.32
C GLN A 24 6.35 3.44 1.57
N PHE A 25 7.41 4.22 1.57
CA PHE A 25 8.67 3.86 0.93
C PHE A 25 9.29 2.62 1.58
N LEU A 26 9.27 2.55 2.91
CA LEU A 26 9.75 1.41 3.68
C LEU A 26 8.92 0.16 3.37
N VAL A 27 7.59 0.26 3.35
CA VAL A 27 6.71 -0.86 3.01
C VAL A 27 6.98 -1.38 1.59
N LEU A 28 7.12 -0.49 0.61
CA LEU A 28 7.45 -0.88 -0.76
C LEU A 28 8.84 -1.52 -0.84
N GLY A 29 9.81 -1.00 -0.10
CA GLY A 29 11.15 -1.60 0.01
C GLY A 29 11.11 -3.01 0.60
N LEU A 30 10.34 -3.22 1.65
CA LEU A 30 10.12 -4.55 2.23
C LEU A 30 9.44 -5.50 1.25
N CYS A 31 8.44 -5.04 0.48
CA CYS A 31 7.81 -5.83 -0.56
C CYS A 31 8.80 -6.23 -1.67
N ALA A 32 9.70 -5.33 -2.07
CA ALA A 32 10.75 -5.64 -3.04
C ALA A 32 11.73 -6.70 -2.50
N VAL A 33 12.14 -6.60 -1.23
CA VAL A 33 13.02 -7.58 -0.59
C VAL A 33 12.34 -8.94 -0.48
N LEU A 34 11.04 -8.98 -0.10
CA LEU A 34 10.28 -10.22 -0.05
C LEU A 34 10.13 -10.84 -1.43
N GLY A 35 9.90 -10.04 -2.46
CA GLY A 35 9.85 -10.50 -3.84
C GLY A 35 11.19 -11.11 -4.30
N ALA A 36 12.31 -10.47 -3.97
CA ALA A 36 13.65 -10.98 -4.25
C ALA A 36 13.91 -12.30 -3.54
N PHE A 37 13.53 -12.39 -2.26
CA PHE A 37 13.68 -13.61 -1.49
C PHE A 37 12.81 -14.74 -2.06
N ALA A 38 11.55 -14.46 -2.41
CA ALA A 38 10.66 -15.43 -3.03
C ALA A 38 11.20 -15.92 -4.39
N ALA A 39 11.69 -15.00 -5.22
CA ALA A 39 12.30 -15.36 -6.51
C ALA A 39 13.58 -16.19 -6.36
N SER A 40 14.43 -15.87 -5.38
CA SER A 40 15.72 -16.56 -5.16
C SER A 40 15.56 -18.00 -4.67
N LYS A 41 14.45 -18.31 -3.98
CA LYS A 41 14.13 -19.64 -3.47
C LYS A 41 13.08 -20.40 -4.26
N ALA A 42 12.68 -19.85 -5.41
CA ALA A 42 11.62 -20.46 -6.21
C ALA A 42 12.10 -21.75 -6.89
N GLU A 43 11.46 -22.87 -6.55
CA GLU A 43 11.65 -24.16 -7.23
C GLU A 43 10.73 -24.28 -8.46
N ALA A 44 9.61 -23.55 -8.48
CA ALA A 44 8.65 -23.53 -9.57
C ALA A 44 8.70 -22.21 -10.36
N PRO A 45 8.56 -22.25 -11.71
CA PRO A 45 8.59 -21.04 -12.55
C PRO A 45 7.56 -19.96 -12.14
N GLY A 46 6.37 -20.40 -11.66
CA GLY A 46 5.33 -19.48 -11.21
C GLY A 46 5.75 -18.64 -10.00
N ASN A 47 6.44 -19.24 -9.04
CA ASN A 47 6.91 -18.55 -7.84
C ASN A 47 8.01 -17.54 -8.18
N TYR A 48 8.89 -17.87 -9.11
CA TYR A 48 9.91 -16.95 -9.63
C TYR A 48 9.26 -15.73 -10.28
N THR A 49 8.32 -15.97 -11.20
CA THR A 49 7.61 -14.90 -11.91
C THR A 49 6.85 -14.00 -10.95
N ALA A 50 6.17 -14.58 -9.96
CA ALA A 50 5.44 -13.81 -8.95
C ALA A 50 6.38 -12.96 -8.09
N GLY A 51 7.54 -13.50 -7.67
CA GLY A 51 8.56 -12.75 -6.96
C GLY A 51 9.12 -11.57 -7.78
N MET A 52 9.38 -11.79 -9.08
CA MET A 52 9.82 -10.74 -9.99
C MET A 52 8.77 -9.65 -10.18
N LEU A 53 7.49 -10.02 -10.33
CA LEU A 53 6.38 -9.06 -10.42
C LEU A 53 6.26 -8.23 -9.14
N LEU A 54 6.47 -8.82 -7.98
CA LEU A 54 6.46 -8.12 -6.71
C LEU A 54 7.57 -7.07 -6.62
N ILE A 55 8.80 -7.43 -7.07
CA ILE A 55 9.93 -6.48 -7.13
C ILE A 55 9.62 -5.33 -8.08
N LEU A 56 9.26 -5.65 -9.32
CA LEU A 56 9.01 -4.64 -10.35
C LEU A 56 7.84 -3.73 -9.98
N GLY A 57 6.76 -4.29 -9.45
CA GLY A 57 5.61 -3.53 -8.98
C GLY A 57 5.97 -2.60 -7.82
N ALA A 58 6.72 -3.08 -6.83
CA ALA A 58 7.15 -2.26 -5.70
C ALA A 58 8.08 -1.12 -6.13
N LEU A 59 9.02 -1.38 -7.05
CA LEU A 59 9.90 -0.35 -7.59
C LEU A 59 9.15 0.68 -8.44
N ALA A 60 8.23 0.25 -9.30
CA ALA A 60 7.40 1.14 -10.11
C ALA A 60 6.53 2.06 -9.24
N LEU A 61 5.88 1.50 -8.22
CA LEU A 61 5.08 2.30 -7.28
C LEU A 61 5.94 3.23 -6.44
N GLY A 62 7.11 2.78 -5.99
CA GLY A 62 8.08 3.63 -5.30
C GLY A 62 8.50 4.82 -6.14
N PHE A 63 8.80 4.58 -7.41
CA PHE A 63 9.13 5.63 -8.36
C PHE A 63 7.98 6.61 -8.60
N LEU A 64 6.75 6.11 -8.79
CA LEU A 64 5.57 6.95 -8.96
C LEU A 64 5.32 7.84 -7.73
N ARG A 65 5.50 7.29 -6.52
CA ARG A 65 5.36 8.05 -5.28
C ARG A 65 6.44 9.11 -5.12
N LEU A 66 7.67 8.78 -5.48
CA LEU A 66 8.78 9.73 -5.48
C LEU A 66 8.52 10.87 -6.46
N LYS A 67 8.10 10.54 -7.69
CA LYS A 67 7.74 11.52 -8.70
C LYS A 67 6.61 12.45 -8.23
N GLN A 68 5.52 11.92 -7.67
CA GLN A 68 4.43 12.72 -7.13
C GLN A 68 4.90 13.71 -6.05
N ARG A 69 5.87 13.32 -5.22
CA ARG A 69 6.44 14.22 -4.22
C ARG A 69 7.25 15.36 -4.83
N PHE A 70 8.04 15.09 -5.86
CA PHE A 70 8.82 16.11 -6.56
C PHE A 70 7.95 17.06 -7.38
N ASP A 71 6.87 16.57 -7.95
CA ASP A 71 5.92 17.36 -8.74
C ASP A 71 4.96 18.20 -7.85
N GLY A 72 5.12 18.18 -6.53
CA GLY A 72 4.38 19.02 -5.59
C GLY A 72 2.96 18.57 -5.25
N GLY A 73 2.64 17.29 -5.47
CA GLY A 73 1.35 16.71 -5.08
C GLY A 73 1.18 16.57 -3.55
N PRO A 74 -0.02 16.81 -3.00
CA PRO A 74 -0.29 16.62 -1.57
C PRO A 74 -0.28 15.13 -1.24
N LEU A 75 0.75 14.68 -0.54
CA LEU A 75 0.91 13.31 -0.03
C LEU A 75 0.63 13.30 1.47
N GLY A 76 -0.61 13.03 1.87
CA GLY A 76 -0.97 12.77 3.26
C GLY A 76 -1.30 11.30 3.51
N TRP A 77 -1.22 10.86 4.78
CA TRP A 77 -1.72 9.55 5.23
C TRP A 77 -3.15 9.30 4.79
N ARG A 78 -3.99 10.32 4.83
CA ARG A 78 -5.40 10.25 4.40
C ARG A 78 -5.52 9.89 2.92
N ASN A 79 -4.62 10.40 2.09
CA ASN A 79 -4.62 10.11 0.65
C ASN A 79 -4.07 8.72 0.32
N PHE A 80 -3.43 8.06 1.28
CA PHE A 80 -2.97 6.69 1.14
C PHE A 80 -4.05 5.67 1.52
N LEU A 81 -4.78 5.93 2.62
CA LEU A 81 -5.80 5.03 3.14
C LEU A 81 -7.21 5.31 2.58
N PHE A 82 -7.50 6.57 2.27
CA PHE A 82 -8.81 7.00 1.79
C PHE A 82 -8.66 7.82 0.51
N VAL A 83 -9.08 7.23 -0.58
CA VAL A 83 -8.96 7.82 -1.92
C VAL A 83 -10.20 8.63 -2.22
N ASP A 84 -10.00 9.91 -2.47
CA ASP A 84 -11.08 10.84 -2.79
C ASP A 84 -11.32 11.02 -4.29
N ARG A 85 -10.39 10.58 -5.14
CA ARG A 85 -10.44 10.81 -6.58
C ARG A 85 -10.19 9.53 -7.36
N MET A 86 -10.91 9.37 -8.47
CA MET A 86 -10.74 8.24 -9.39
C MET A 86 -9.28 8.06 -9.85
N ALA A 87 -8.58 9.16 -10.11
CA ALA A 87 -7.16 9.12 -10.51
C ALA A 87 -6.23 8.52 -9.44
N SER A 88 -6.61 8.58 -8.17
CA SER A 88 -5.81 8.02 -7.09
C SER A 88 -5.99 6.51 -6.95
N LEU A 89 -7.11 5.94 -7.42
CA LEU A 89 -7.35 4.49 -7.44
C LEU A 89 -6.31 3.75 -8.28
N THR A 90 -5.85 4.36 -9.38
CA THR A 90 -4.83 3.76 -10.26
C THR A 90 -3.49 3.50 -9.58
N VAL A 91 -3.21 4.17 -8.46
CA VAL A 91 -2.01 3.97 -7.66
C VAL A 91 -2.28 3.14 -6.40
N VAL A 92 -3.42 3.39 -5.76
CA VAL A 92 -3.76 2.76 -4.47
C VAL A 92 -4.16 1.30 -4.65
N ILE A 93 -4.93 0.95 -5.67
CA ILE A 93 -5.30 -0.45 -5.94
C ILE A 93 -4.06 -1.32 -6.18
N PRO A 94 -3.14 -0.99 -7.11
CA PRO A 94 -1.92 -1.78 -7.29
C PRO A 94 -1.07 -1.88 -6.02
N LEU A 95 -1.02 -0.82 -5.21
CA LEU A 95 -0.30 -0.83 -3.95
C LEU A 95 -0.86 -1.89 -2.97
N PHE A 96 -2.18 -1.90 -2.75
CA PHE A 96 -2.80 -2.90 -1.88
C PHE A 96 -2.73 -4.31 -2.47
N VAL A 97 -2.80 -4.45 -3.79
CA VAL A 97 -2.58 -5.75 -4.44
C VAL A 97 -1.17 -6.27 -4.14
N ILE A 98 -0.14 -5.43 -4.22
CA ILE A 98 1.24 -5.81 -3.90
C ILE A 98 1.38 -6.18 -2.43
N ILE A 99 0.79 -5.43 -1.52
CA ILE A 99 0.80 -5.74 -0.08
C ILE A 99 0.09 -7.06 0.18
N GLY A 100 -1.05 -7.30 -0.46
CA GLY A 100 -1.78 -8.56 -0.36
C GLY A 100 -0.98 -9.75 -0.88
N LEU A 101 -0.33 -9.61 -2.04
CA LEU A 101 0.56 -10.64 -2.58
C LEU A 101 1.74 -10.92 -1.65
N ALA A 102 2.33 -9.89 -1.03
CA ALA A 102 3.38 -10.07 -0.03
C ALA A 102 2.86 -10.88 1.17
N GLY A 103 1.63 -10.62 1.62
CA GLY A 103 0.96 -11.42 2.65
C GLY A 103 0.82 -12.90 2.27
N LEU A 104 0.38 -13.19 1.05
CA LEU A 104 0.31 -14.57 0.55
C LEU A 104 1.68 -15.25 0.49
N PHE A 105 2.73 -14.52 0.09
CA PHE A 105 4.10 -15.06 0.11
C PHE A 105 4.56 -15.40 1.51
N ILE A 106 4.31 -14.54 2.49
CA ILE A 106 4.62 -14.81 3.89
C ILE A 106 3.87 -16.06 4.35
N ALA A 107 2.57 -16.16 4.10
CA ALA A 107 1.76 -17.32 4.46
C ALA A 107 2.25 -18.62 3.80
N SER A 108 2.71 -18.56 2.54
CA SER A 108 3.23 -19.73 1.83
C SER A 108 4.62 -20.15 2.27
N ALA A 109 5.47 -19.20 2.66
CA ALA A 109 6.83 -19.47 3.11
C ALA A 109 6.89 -20.07 4.52
N TRP A 110 5.92 -19.74 5.35
CA TRP A 110 5.75 -20.29 6.71
C TRP A 110 4.39 -20.94 6.87
N PRO A 111 4.24 -22.23 6.58
CA PRO A 111 2.94 -22.90 6.52
C PRO A 111 2.21 -23.03 7.86
N TYR A 112 2.88 -22.69 8.97
CA TYR A 112 2.29 -22.76 10.32
C TYR A 112 2.79 -21.61 11.21
N GLY A 113 1.96 -21.19 12.16
CA GLY A 113 2.32 -20.25 13.20
C GLY A 113 1.89 -18.81 12.91
N SER A 114 2.32 -17.88 13.75
CA SER A 114 1.91 -16.47 13.74
C SER A 114 2.26 -15.74 12.44
N LEU A 115 3.31 -16.14 11.74
CA LEU A 115 3.69 -15.56 10.44
C LEU A 115 2.72 -15.98 9.34
N HIS A 116 2.26 -17.23 9.36
CA HIS A 116 1.21 -17.70 8.45
C HIS A 116 -0.09 -16.92 8.64
N ASP A 117 -0.55 -16.85 9.87
CA ASP A 117 -1.79 -16.14 10.21
C ASP A 117 -1.68 -14.65 9.90
N GLY A 118 -0.53 -14.06 10.19
CA GLY A 118 -0.22 -12.66 9.84
C GLY A 118 -0.21 -12.40 8.33
N GLY A 119 0.34 -13.33 7.55
CA GLY A 119 0.33 -13.26 6.08
C GLY A 119 -1.09 -13.32 5.51
N ILE A 120 -1.94 -14.24 6.02
CA ILE A 120 -3.34 -14.33 5.64
C ILE A 120 -4.11 -13.07 6.04
N ALA A 121 -3.91 -12.59 7.27
CA ALA A 121 -4.55 -11.38 7.74
C ALA A 121 -4.19 -10.16 6.88
N LEU A 122 -2.92 -10.04 6.48
CA LEU A 122 -2.45 -8.98 5.60
C LEU A 122 -3.11 -9.05 4.21
N PHE A 123 -3.23 -10.25 3.65
CA PHE A 123 -3.92 -10.45 2.37
C PHE A 123 -5.40 -10.06 2.44
N VAL A 124 -6.11 -10.52 3.46
CA VAL A 124 -7.54 -10.20 3.66
C VAL A 124 -7.74 -8.71 3.89
N ALA A 125 -6.92 -8.10 4.76
CA ALA A 125 -6.99 -6.66 5.04
C ALA A 125 -6.76 -5.82 3.78
N SER A 126 -5.79 -6.20 2.94
CA SER A 126 -5.52 -5.53 1.66
C SER A 126 -6.73 -5.61 0.72
N GLY A 127 -7.38 -6.76 0.62
CA GLY A 127 -8.60 -6.95 -0.18
C GLY A 127 -9.76 -6.09 0.31
N VAL A 128 -9.97 -6.03 1.63
CA VAL A 128 -11.00 -5.18 2.25
C VAL A 128 -10.72 -3.70 1.96
N MET A 129 -9.46 -3.25 2.07
CA MET A 129 -9.09 -1.86 1.77
C MET A 129 -9.34 -1.49 0.31
N VAL A 130 -8.99 -2.36 -0.64
CA VAL A 130 -9.31 -2.14 -2.06
C VAL A 130 -10.82 -1.97 -2.27
N PHE A 131 -11.61 -2.83 -1.64
CA PHE A 131 -13.08 -2.75 -1.74
C PHE A 131 -13.65 -1.45 -1.15
N LEU A 132 -13.15 -1.04 0.03
CA LEU A 132 -13.58 0.19 0.68
C LEU A 132 -13.22 1.43 -0.13
N ASP A 133 -12.02 1.47 -0.71
CA ASP A 133 -11.57 2.58 -1.56
C ASP A 133 -12.43 2.71 -2.84
N ILE A 134 -12.72 1.58 -3.48
CA ILE A 134 -13.61 1.56 -4.65
C ILE A 134 -15.00 2.06 -4.25
N LYS A 135 -15.57 1.53 -3.16
CA LYS A 135 -16.90 1.94 -2.67
C LYS A 135 -16.93 3.45 -2.40
N GLN A 136 -15.93 3.97 -1.70
CA GLN A 136 -15.88 5.39 -1.33
C GLN A 136 -15.86 6.32 -2.56
N VAL A 137 -15.11 5.95 -3.61
CA VAL A 137 -15.08 6.71 -4.87
C VAL A 137 -16.43 6.66 -5.56
N PHE A 138 -17.08 5.50 -5.62
CA PHE A 138 -18.42 5.36 -6.23
C PHE A 138 -19.48 6.13 -5.45
N ASP A 139 -19.49 6.05 -4.13
CA ASP A 139 -20.46 6.80 -3.30
C ASP A 139 -20.31 8.32 -3.50
N ARG A 140 -19.09 8.81 -3.72
CA ARG A 140 -18.86 10.22 -4.03
C ARG A 140 -19.34 10.63 -5.42
N ILE A 141 -19.14 9.80 -6.41
CA ILE A 141 -19.63 10.09 -7.78
C ILE A 141 -21.15 10.16 -7.79
N ASN A 142 -21.82 9.29 -7.05
CA ASN A 142 -23.27 9.25 -6.99
C ASN A 142 -23.89 10.36 -6.10
N SER A 143 -23.10 11.02 -5.27
CA SER A 143 -23.54 12.12 -4.39
C SER A 143 -23.40 13.51 -5.05
N GLN A 144 -22.80 13.58 -6.23
CA GLN A 144 -22.69 14.81 -7.04
C GLN A 144 -23.81 14.88 -8.09
#